data_12bbab06582aa9ab24f78fc6ec711a7c
#
_entry.id   12bbab06582aa9ab24f78fc6ec711a7c
#
_cell.length_a   1.000
_cell.length_b   1.000
_cell.length_c   1.000
_cell.angle_alpha   90.00
_cell.angle_beta   90.00
_cell.angle_gamma   90.00
#
_symmetry.space_group_name_H-M   'P 1'
#
loop_
_entity.id
_entity.type
_entity.pdbx_description
1 polymer ?
#
loop_
_entity_poly.entity_id
_entity_poly.type
_entity_poly.pdbx_seq_one_letter_code
_entity_poly.pdbx_strand_id
1 'polypeptide(L)'
;VISLHHSRYAKLRSVLKEARINAGLTQVQLAARLHMEQSNLSKIERGERFIDALLFIDFCKACEADAAEVIRKIDSSSDLDG
;
A
#
# COMPACT_ATOMS: atom_id res chain seq x y z
N VAL A 1 -8.19 -3.76 -17.53
CA VAL A 1 -7.61 -4.40 -16.33
C VAL A 1 -6.27 -3.75 -16.02
N ILE A 2 -6.09 -3.36 -14.76
CA ILE A 2 -4.85 -2.75 -14.31
C ILE A 2 -3.83 -3.83 -13.98
N SER A 3 -2.64 -3.75 -14.58
CA SER A 3 -1.55 -4.67 -14.27
C SER A 3 -0.79 -4.18 -13.04
N LEU A 4 0.03 -5.07 -12.47
CA LEU A 4 0.92 -4.72 -11.35
C LEU A 4 1.94 -3.65 -11.74
N HIS A 5 2.18 -3.47 -13.06
CA HIS A 5 3.14 -2.50 -13.56
C HIS A 5 2.49 -1.18 -13.99
N HIS A 6 1.17 -1.06 -13.85
CA HIS A 6 0.46 0.17 -14.19
C HIS A 6 0.95 1.31 -13.30
N SER A 7 1.09 2.51 -13.87
CA SER A 7 1.64 3.66 -13.13
C SER A 7 0.83 4.02 -11.88
N ARG A 8 -0.50 3.91 -11.95
CA ARG A 8 -1.35 4.17 -10.77
C ARG A 8 -1.15 3.12 -9.69
N TYR A 9 -0.90 1.87 -10.09
CA TYR A 9 -0.61 0.82 -9.10
C TYR A 9 0.76 1.03 -8.46
N ALA A 10 1.73 1.49 -9.26
CA ALA A 10 3.05 1.85 -8.74
C ALA A 10 2.92 2.99 -7.72
N LYS A 11 2.06 3.96 -8.00
CA LYS A 11 1.78 5.07 -7.07
C LYS A 11 1.17 4.54 -5.77
N LEU A 12 0.20 3.63 -5.88
CA LEU A 12 -0.44 3.00 -4.72
C LEU A 12 0.60 2.37 -3.80
N ARG A 13 1.47 1.50 -4.35
CA ARG A 13 2.51 0.83 -3.53
C ARG A 13 3.43 1.82 -2.87
N SER A 14 3.83 2.85 -3.62
CA SER A 14 4.75 3.87 -3.14
C SER A 14 4.15 4.63 -1.94
N VAL A 15 2.89 5.03 -2.06
CA VAL A 15 2.20 5.76 -1.00
C VAL A 15 2.02 4.89 0.25
N LEU A 16 1.70 3.60 0.05
CA LEU A 16 1.56 2.67 1.17
C LEU A 16 2.89 2.45 1.89
N LYS A 17 3.97 2.25 1.13
CA LYS A 17 5.29 2.09 1.72
C LYS A 17 5.71 3.34 2.50
N GLU A 18 5.42 4.52 1.95
CA GLU A 18 5.69 5.79 2.62
C GLU A 18 4.92 5.88 3.94
N ALA A 19 3.64 5.46 3.93
CA ALA A 19 2.84 5.46 5.16
C ALA A 19 3.45 4.56 6.23
N ARG A 20 3.95 3.39 5.83
CA ARG A 20 4.64 2.48 6.76
C ARG A 20 5.89 3.15 7.35
N ILE A 21 6.72 3.73 6.49
CA ILE A 21 7.97 4.36 6.91
C ILE A 21 7.69 5.56 7.83
N ASN A 22 6.70 6.38 7.47
CA ASN A 22 6.31 7.53 8.28
C ASN A 22 5.75 7.13 9.64
N ALA A 23 5.18 5.93 9.74
CA ALA A 23 4.70 5.38 11.00
C ALA A 23 5.84 4.79 11.85
N GLY A 24 7.05 4.76 11.33
CA GLY A 24 8.20 4.21 12.03
C GLY A 24 8.21 2.68 12.09
N LEU A 25 7.52 2.02 11.16
CA LEU A 25 7.38 0.57 11.20
C LEU A 25 8.25 -0.12 10.17
N THR A 26 8.92 -1.19 10.59
CA THR A 26 9.58 -2.10 9.66
C THR A 26 8.52 -2.99 9.00
N GLN A 27 8.89 -3.68 7.93
CA GLN A 27 7.98 -4.66 7.32
C GLN A 27 7.59 -5.76 8.32
N VAL A 28 8.53 -6.21 9.14
CA VAL A 28 8.25 -7.23 10.16
C VAL A 28 7.21 -6.73 11.15
N GLN A 29 7.37 -5.51 11.64
CA GLN A 29 6.44 -4.94 12.60
C GLN A 29 5.04 -4.75 12.02
N LEU A 30 4.96 -4.23 10.79
CA LEU A 30 3.67 -4.02 10.16
C LEU A 30 2.99 -5.35 9.84
N ALA A 31 3.74 -6.34 9.33
CA ALA A 31 3.18 -7.66 9.05
C ALA A 31 2.59 -8.28 10.32
N ALA A 32 3.27 -8.11 11.46
CA ALA A 32 2.75 -8.60 12.72
C ALA A 32 1.42 -7.93 13.08
N ARG A 33 1.31 -6.63 12.89
CA ARG A 33 0.04 -5.90 13.14
C ARG A 33 -1.08 -6.36 12.23
N LEU A 34 -0.73 -6.72 10.98
CA LEU A 34 -1.70 -7.16 9.98
C LEU A 34 -1.98 -8.67 10.03
N HIS A 35 -1.32 -9.39 10.95
CA HIS A 35 -1.45 -10.84 11.07
C HIS A 35 -1.14 -11.55 9.75
N MET A 36 -0.08 -11.10 9.06
CA MET A 36 0.33 -11.68 7.79
C MET A 36 1.82 -11.98 7.78
N GLU A 37 2.24 -12.80 6.83
CA GLU A 37 3.65 -13.12 6.64
C GLU A 37 4.40 -11.89 6.12
N GLN A 38 5.60 -11.65 6.66
CA GLN A 38 6.43 -10.53 6.19
C GLN A 38 6.76 -10.68 4.70
N SER A 39 6.95 -11.91 4.22
CA SER A 39 7.23 -12.15 2.80
C SER A 39 6.08 -11.70 1.90
N ASN A 40 4.83 -11.84 2.35
CA ASN A 40 3.67 -11.37 1.59
C ASN A 40 3.63 -9.84 1.55
N LEU A 41 3.89 -9.19 2.67
CA LEU A 41 3.96 -7.73 2.71
C LEU A 41 5.06 -7.22 1.79
N SER A 42 6.22 -7.87 1.81
CA SER A 42 7.33 -7.52 0.95
C SER A 42 6.94 -7.61 -0.54
N LYS A 43 6.22 -8.66 -0.91
CA LYS A 43 5.75 -8.84 -2.29
C LYS A 43 4.79 -7.73 -2.71
N ILE A 44 3.92 -7.32 -1.81
CA ILE A 44 2.99 -6.20 -2.07
C ILE A 44 3.80 -4.92 -2.32
N GLU A 45 4.75 -4.62 -1.47
CA GLU A 45 5.54 -3.39 -1.59
C GLU A 45 6.44 -3.40 -2.82
N ARG A 46 6.87 -4.57 -3.30
CA ARG A 46 7.67 -4.69 -4.51
C ARG A 46 6.84 -4.74 -5.79
N GLY A 47 5.52 -4.79 -5.67
CA GLY A 47 4.65 -4.87 -6.83
C GLY A 47 4.56 -6.26 -7.43
N GLU A 48 4.78 -7.29 -6.64
CA GLU A 48 4.66 -8.68 -7.07
C GLU A 48 3.33 -9.30 -6.69
N ARG A 49 2.51 -8.56 -5.96
CA ARG A 49 1.22 -9.04 -5.48
C ARG A 49 0.26 -7.86 -5.31
N PHE A 50 -1.00 -8.07 -5.69
CA PHE A 50 -2.04 -7.07 -5.48
C PHE A 50 -2.44 -6.99 -4.01
N ILE A 51 -2.96 -5.84 -3.62
CA ILE A 51 -3.58 -5.62 -2.32
C ILE A 51 -5.08 -5.46 -2.53
N ASP A 52 -5.90 -6.17 -1.74
CA ASP A 52 -7.34 -5.99 -1.80
C ASP A 52 -7.79 -4.82 -0.93
N ALA A 53 -9.06 -4.43 -1.08
CA ALA A 53 -9.58 -3.24 -0.41
C ALA A 53 -9.55 -3.36 1.11
N LEU A 54 -9.85 -4.53 1.66
CA LEU A 54 -9.86 -4.71 3.11
C LEU A 54 -8.45 -4.62 3.68
N LEU A 55 -7.49 -5.26 3.01
CA LEU A 55 -6.10 -5.18 3.44
C LEU A 55 -5.57 -3.75 3.31
N PHE A 56 -5.99 -3.02 2.28
CA PHE A 56 -5.64 -1.61 2.13
C PHE A 56 -6.10 -0.80 3.35
N ILE A 57 -7.36 -0.99 3.75
CA ILE A 57 -7.92 -0.29 4.91
C ILE A 57 -7.15 -0.67 6.19
N ASP A 58 -6.90 -1.96 6.38
CA ASP A 58 -6.18 -2.44 7.56
C ASP A 58 -4.74 -1.92 7.59
N PHE A 59 -4.10 -1.86 6.42
CA PHE A 59 -2.76 -1.31 6.28
C PHE A 59 -2.74 0.15 6.77
N CYS A 60 -3.69 0.95 6.29
CA CYS A 60 -3.79 2.35 6.69
C CYS A 60 -4.02 2.48 8.20
N LYS A 61 -4.92 1.67 8.75
CA LYS A 61 -5.18 1.68 10.19
C LYS A 61 -3.96 1.31 11.02
N ALA A 62 -3.24 0.28 10.58
CA ALA A 62 -2.04 -0.18 11.29
C ALA A 62 -0.94 0.89 11.28
N CYS A 63 -0.90 1.72 10.25
CA CYS A 63 0.06 2.81 10.12
C CYS A 63 -0.46 4.14 10.66
N GLU A 64 -1.66 4.13 11.24
CA GLU A 64 -2.34 5.34 11.73
C GLU A 64 -2.46 6.40 10.63
N ALA A 65 -2.65 5.95 9.39
CA ALA A 65 -2.83 6.82 8.23
C ALA A 65 -4.31 6.92 7.90
N ASP A 66 -4.73 8.09 7.43
CA ASP A 66 -6.10 8.30 6.96
C ASP A 66 -6.24 7.69 5.56
N ALA A 67 -7.03 6.63 5.45
CA ALA A 67 -7.24 5.94 4.18
C ALA A 67 -7.77 6.88 3.09
N ALA A 68 -8.63 7.82 3.44
CA ALA A 68 -9.15 8.80 2.48
C ALA A 68 -8.04 9.70 1.96
N GLU A 69 -7.10 10.10 2.81
CA GLU A 69 -5.96 10.91 2.42
C GLU A 69 -5.03 10.13 1.48
N VAL A 70 -4.80 8.86 1.79
CA VAL A 70 -3.99 7.99 0.94
C VAL A 70 -4.62 7.86 -0.44
N ILE A 71 -5.95 7.66 -0.49
CA ILE A 71 -6.68 7.56 -1.76
C ILE A 71 -6.54 8.85 -2.54
N ARG A 72 -6.65 10.01 -1.89
CA ARG A 72 -6.49 11.30 -2.57
C ARG A 72 -5.09 11.44 -3.20
N LYS A 73 -4.06 10.97 -2.52
CA LYS A 73 -2.69 11.01 -3.06
C LYS A 73 -2.56 10.16 -4.31
N ILE A 74 -3.23 9.01 -4.34
CA ILE A 74 -3.21 8.12 -5.49
C ILE A 74 -4.04 8.72 -6.62
N ASP A 75 -5.21 9.25 -6.29
CA ASP A 75 -6.13 9.84 -7.26
C ASP A 75 -5.54 11.07 -7.96
N SER A 76 -4.69 11.82 -7.25
CA SER A 76 -4.07 13.01 -7.82
C SER A 76 -3.14 12.71 -9.01
N SER A 77 -2.73 11.45 -9.19
CA SER A 77 -1.95 11.07 -10.37
C SER A 77 -2.81 11.04 -11.63
N SER A 78 -4.13 10.96 -11.49
CA SER A 78 -5.19 11.25 -12.46
C SER A 78 -5.14 10.58 -13.82
N ASP A 79 -4.19 9.75 -14.10
CA ASP A 79 -3.99 9.20 -15.42
C ASP A 79 -4.64 7.82 -15.53
N LEU A 80 -5.83 7.79 -16.14
CA LEU A 80 -6.59 6.56 -16.30
C LEU A 80 -5.94 5.60 -17.29
N ASP A 81 -5.14 6.13 -18.19
CA ASP A 81 -4.52 5.32 -19.24
C ASP A 81 -3.16 4.77 -18.84
N GLY A 82 -2.68 5.17 -17.71
CA GLY A 82 -1.42 4.70 -17.20
C GLY A 82 -0.24 5.32 -17.86
#